data_5e6ca448ba4b16aeb8a69910b2637bcf
#
_entry.id   5e6ca448ba4b16aeb8a69910b2637bcf
#
_cell.length_a   1.000
_cell.length_b   1.000
_cell.length_c   1.000
_cell.angle_alpha   90.00
_cell.angle_beta   90.00
_cell.angle_gamma   90.00
#
_symmetry.space_group_name_H-M   'P 1'
#
loop_
_entity.id
_entity.type
_entity.pdbx_description
1 polymer ?
#
loop_
_entity_poly.entity_id
_entity_poly.type
_entity_poly.pdbx_seq_one_letter_code
_entity_poly.pdbx_strand_id
1 'polypeptide(L)'
;MRHHIADPVVHREHWREPEDDQLRLECGVCGVWGAEEDEGSAIVALGLHALQHRGQEACGIASVSDERFYTERHQGLVGEAFGNAELPPRLPGGAAVGHTRYSTAGGSFLRNIQPMFADLDQGGIA
;
A
#
# COMPACT_ATOMS: atom_id res chain seq x y z
N MET A 1 23.85 -7.82 69.43
CA MET A 1 23.70 -6.87 68.34
C MET A 1 23.36 -7.64 67.09
N ARG A 2 22.12 -7.59 66.64
CA ARG A 2 21.69 -8.22 65.36
C ARG A 2 21.68 -7.13 64.32
N HIS A 3 22.57 -7.23 63.35
CA HIS A 3 22.55 -6.36 62.16
C HIS A 3 21.39 -6.77 61.27
N HIS A 4 20.39 -5.90 61.16
CA HIS A 4 19.37 -5.98 60.13
C HIS A 4 20.01 -5.54 58.81
N ILE A 5 20.20 -6.49 57.91
CA ILE A 5 20.52 -6.22 56.52
C ILE A 5 19.17 -5.95 55.85
N ALA A 6 18.95 -4.71 55.41
CA ALA A 6 17.79 -4.35 54.63
C ALA A 6 17.91 -5.01 53.25
N ASP A 7 16.87 -5.74 52.87
CA ASP A 7 16.75 -6.30 51.53
C ASP A 7 16.76 -5.20 50.45
N PRO A 8 17.49 -5.38 49.37
CA PRO A 8 17.44 -4.41 48.25
C PRO A 8 16.04 -4.39 47.65
N VAL A 9 15.45 -3.20 47.67
CA VAL A 9 14.20 -2.92 46.96
C VAL A 9 14.49 -3.09 45.46
N VAL A 10 14.13 -4.25 44.90
CA VAL A 10 14.14 -4.46 43.47
C VAL A 10 12.98 -3.66 42.91
N HIS A 11 13.27 -2.48 42.35
CA HIS A 11 12.35 -1.79 41.48
C HIS A 11 12.10 -2.70 40.25
N ARG A 12 11.04 -3.48 40.29
CA ARG A 12 10.49 -4.05 39.07
C ARG A 12 9.96 -2.87 38.28
N GLU A 13 10.76 -2.39 37.35
CA GLU A 13 10.25 -1.58 36.27
C GLU A 13 9.15 -2.41 35.61
N HIS A 14 7.92 -1.96 35.77
CA HIS A 14 6.80 -2.44 34.98
C HIS A 14 7.10 -2.03 33.55
N TRP A 15 7.71 -2.94 32.79
CA TRP A 15 7.64 -2.88 31.35
C TRP A 15 6.15 -2.96 31.03
N ARG A 16 5.53 -1.79 30.83
CA ARG A 16 4.24 -1.74 30.16
C ARG A 16 4.52 -2.29 28.78
N GLU A 17 4.00 -3.47 28.52
CA GLU A 17 3.83 -3.92 27.15
C GLU A 17 3.11 -2.78 26.42
N PRO A 18 3.65 -2.28 25.30
CA PRO A 18 2.91 -1.32 24.52
C PRO A 18 1.61 -1.99 24.11
N GLU A 19 0.50 -1.53 24.65
CA GLU A 19 -0.87 -1.99 24.32
C GLU A 19 -1.23 -1.75 22.84
N ASP A 20 -0.27 -1.43 22.01
CA ASP A 20 -0.48 -0.94 20.64
C ASP A 20 0.29 -1.72 19.57
N ASP A 21 0.68 -2.96 19.85
CA ASP A 21 1.30 -3.84 18.84
C ASP A 21 0.25 -4.65 18.06
N GLN A 22 -0.98 -4.16 17.99
CA GLN A 22 -1.94 -4.63 17.02
C GLN A 22 -1.49 -4.09 15.66
N LEU A 23 -1.22 -5.01 14.74
CA LEU A 23 -1.03 -4.70 13.33
C LEU A 23 -2.19 -3.81 12.87
N ARG A 24 -1.96 -2.51 12.82
CA ARG A 24 -2.92 -1.58 12.26
C ARG A 24 -2.96 -1.85 10.77
N LEU A 25 -4.12 -2.23 10.30
CA LEU A 25 -4.37 -2.31 8.87
C LEU A 25 -4.32 -0.90 8.32
N GLU A 26 -3.32 -0.62 7.51
CA GLU A 26 -3.07 0.67 6.90
C GLU A 26 -2.90 0.48 5.39
N CYS A 27 -3.16 1.52 4.63
CA CYS A 27 -2.94 1.49 3.18
C CYS A 27 -1.48 1.20 2.84
N GLY A 28 -1.26 0.57 1.69
CA GLY A 28 0.07 0.33 1.12
C GLY A 28 0.23 1.07 -0.20
N VAL A 29 1.40 1.63 -0.45
CA VAL A 29 1.75 2.31 -1.69
C VAL A 29 3.03 1.70 -2.25
N CYS A 30 3.05 1.48 -3.55
CA CYS A 30 4.22 1.03 -4.30
C CYS A 30 4.34 1.82 -5.58
N GLY A 31 5.54 2.23 -5.94
CA GLY A 31 5.81 2.95 -7.19
C GLY A 31 7.12 2.51 -7.83
N VAL A 32 7.20 2.62 -9.14
CA VAL A 32 8.38 2.36 -9.95
C VAL A 32 8.54 3.42 -11.04
N TRP A 33 9.76 3.74 -11.34
CA TRP A 33 10.13 4.63 -12.45
C TRP A 33 11.30 4.04 -13.22
N GLY A 34 11.22 4.04 -14.56
CA GLY A 34 12.29 3.60 -15.41
C GLY A 34 12.43 2.07 -15.51
N ALA A 35 11.33 1.33 -15.31
CA ALA A 35 11.29 -0.09 -15.64
C ALA A 35 11.39 -0.29 -17.15
N GLU A 36 11.99 -1.42 -17.56
CA GLU A 36 12.14 -1.75 -18.97
C GLU A 36 10.83 -2.29 -19.56
N GLU A 37 10.66 -2.16 -20.88
CA GLU A 37 9.66 -2.86 -21.71
C GLU A 37 8.24 -2.92 -21.13
N ASP A 38 7.70 -1.77 -20.70
CA ASP A 38 6.33 -1.71 -20.13
C ASP A 38 6.10 -2.53 -18.85
N GLU A 39 7.15 -2.91 -18.14
CA GLU A 39 7.05 -3.74 -16.92
C GLU A 39 6.61 -2.99 -15.66
N GLY A 40 6.44 -1.68 -15.73
CA GLY A 40 6.15 -0.84 -14.56
C GLY A 40 4.95 -1.34 -13.76
N SER A 41 3.83 -1.63 -14.42
CA SER A 41 2.61 -2.11 -13.77
C SER A 41 2.76 -3.51 -13.16
N ALA A 42 3.51 -4.40 -13.81
CA ALA A 42 3.76 -5.74 -13.30
C ALA A 42 4.60 -5.70 -12.00
N ILE A 43 5.64 -4.85 -11.97
CA ILE A 43 6.47 -4.63 -10.78
C ILE A 43 5.63 -4.06 -9.64
N VAL A 44 4.79 -3.06 -9.93
CA VAL A 44 3.89 -2.47 -8.94
C VAL A 44 2.87 -3.49 -8.42
N ALA A 45 2.29 -4.32 -9.29
CA ALA A 45 1.37 -5.38 -8.87
C ALA A 45 2.02 -6.36 -7.90
N LEU A 46 3.27 -6.77 -8.14
CA LEU A 46 4.05 -7.60 -7.21
C LEU A 46 4.30 -6.89 -5.88
N GLY A 47 4.67 -5.61 -5.92
CA GLY A 47 4.85 -4.78 -4.73
C GLY A 47 3.56 -4.64 -3.91
N LEU A 48 2.43 -4.40 -4.57
CA LEU A 48 1.12 -4.34 -3.91
C LEU A 48 0.71 -5.69 -3.33
N HIS A 49 1.01 -6.80 -4.00
CA HIS A 49 0.76 -8.13 -3.47
C HIS A 49 1.54 -8.38 -2.17
N ALA A 50 2.80 -7.94 -2.11
CA ALA A 50 3.60 -7.98 -0.88
C ALA A 50 3.03 -7.09 0.22
N LEU A 51 2.34 -6.00 -0.13
CA LEU A 51 1.67 -5.07 0.79
C LEU A 51 0.21 -5.43 1.08
N GLN A 52 -0.29 -6.56 0.58
CA GLN A 52 -1.70 -6.95 0.67
C GLN A 52 -2.21 -7.01 2.12
N HIS A 53 -1.34 -7.35 3.07
CA HIS A 53 -1.67 -7.37 4.50
C HIS A 53 -2.03 -5.99 5.07
N ARG A 54 -1.67 -4.90 4.38
CA ARG A 54 -1.98 -3.52 4.81
C ARG A 54 -3.34 -3.04 4.33
N GLY A 55 -3.83 -3.55 3.19
CA GLY A 55 -5.13 -3.14 2.64
C GLY A 55 -5.73 -4.23 1.77
N GLN A 56 -6.92 -4.70 2.11
CA GLN A 56 -7.57 -5.85 1.47
C GLN A 56 -8.94 -5.51 0.84
N GLU A 57 -9.37 -4.27 0.91
CA GLU A 57 -10.70 -3.87 0.44
C GLU A 57 -10.71 -3.47 -1.02
N ALA A 58 -9.66 -2.83 -1.46
CA ALA A 58 -9.54 -2.32 -2.82
C ALA A 58 -8.08 -2.12 -3.20
N CYS A 59 -7.81 -2.10 -4.48
CA CYS A 59 -6.50 -1.81 -5.02
C CYS A 59 -6.60 -1.10 -6.36
N GLY A 60 -5.56 -0.40 -6.74
CA GLY A 60 -5.49 0.27 -8.02
C GLY A 60 -4.06 0.50 -8.46
N ILE A 61 -3.88 0.61 -9.78
CA ILE A 61 -2.61 0.93 -10.42
C ILE A 61 -2.85 2.03 -11.45
N ALA A 62 -1.97 3.00 -11.50
CA ALA A 62 -1.84 3.96 -12.58
C ALA A 62 -0.47 3.82 -13.21
N SER A 63 -0.40 3.77 -14.53
CA SER A 63 0.84 3.76 -15.30
C SER A 63 0.88 4.89 -16.31
N VAL A 64 2.08 5.20 -16.81
CA VAL A 64 2.30 6.23 -17.82
C VAL A 64 3.06 5.63 -18.99
N SER A 65 2.52 5.82 -20.20
CA SER A 65 3.18 5.51 -21.46
C SER A 65 2.80 6.57 -22.51
N ASP A 66 3.77 7.05 -23.29
CA ASP A 66 3.55 8.03 -24.36
C ASP A 66 2.73 9.26 -23.88
N GLU A 67 3.11 9.83 -22.73
CA GLU A 67 2.46 10.99 -22.11
C GLU A 67 0.97 10.78 -21.75
N ARG A 68 0.54 9.53 -21.65
CA ARG A 68 -0.83 9.16 -21.27
C ARG A 68 -0.84 8.35 -19.99
N PHE A 69 -1.86 8.58 -19.17
CA PHE A 69 -2.16 7.77 -18.00
C PHE A 69 -3.11 6.64 -18.35
N TYR A 70 -2.82 5.49 -17.78
CA TYR A 70 -3.66 4.29 -17.80
C TYR A 70 -3.95 3.90 -16.37
N THR A 71 -5.20 3.72 -16.02
CA THR A 71 -5.59 3.44 -14.63
C THR A 71 -6.56 2.27 -14.56
N GLU A 72 -6.34 1.40 -13.60
CA GLU A 72 -7.29 0.36 -13.22
C GLU A 72 -7.47 0.36 -11.70
N ARG A 73 -8.71 0.27 -11.27
CA ARG A 73 -9.10 0.26 -9.87
C ARG A 73 -10.14 -0.82 -9.65
N HIS A 74 -9.92 -1.64 -8.63
CA HIS A 74 -10.74 -2.80 -8.31
C HIS A 74 -11.07 -2.84 -6.83
N GLN A 75 -12.24 -3.34 -6.52
CA GLN A 75 -12.56 -3.83 -5.18
C GLN A 75 -11.95 -5.23 -5.02
N GLY A 76 -11.55 -5.58 -3.81
CA GLY A 76 -10.99 -6.89 -3.49
C GLY A 76 -9.46 -6.92 -3.48
N LEU A 77 -8.94 -8.13 -3.58
CA LEU A 77 -7.53 -8.42 -3.40
C LEU A 77 -6.71 -8.13 -4.66
N VAL A 78 -5.47 -7.74 -4.49
CA VAL A 78 -4.50 -7.51 -5.58
C VAL A 78 -4.34 -8.74 -6.46
N GLY A 79 -4.24 -9.93 -5.89
CA GLY A 79 -4.11 -11.18 -6.64
C GLY A 79 -5.34 -11.51 -7.50
N GLU A 80 -6.53 -11.13 -7.07
CA GLU A 80 -7.76 -11.28 -7.85
C GLU A 80 -7.85 -10.26 -8.98
N ALA A 81 -7.47 -9.01 -8.70
CA ALA A 81 -7.54 -7.92 -9.66
C ALA A 81 -6.46 -8.01 -10.75
N PHE A 82 -5.24 -8.37 -10.38
CA PHE A 82 -4.05 -8.26 -11.24
C PHE A 82 -3.29 -9.58 -11.42
N GLY A 83 -3.62 -10.64 -10.69
CA GLY A 83 -2.85 -11.87 -10.66
C GLY A 83 -2.82 -12.69 -11.95
N ASN A 84 -3.86 -12.59 -12.79
CA ASN A 84 -4.00 -13.30 -14.07
C ASN A 84 -3.95 -12.34 -15.26
N ALA A 85 -3.58 -11.10 -15.05
CA ALA A 85 -3.71 -10.07 -16.05
C ALA A 85 -2.45 -9.99 -16.91
N GLU A 86 -2.66 -9.87 -18.21
CA GLU A 86 -1.69 -9.31 -19.11
C GLU A 86 -1.64 -7.79 -18.84
N LEU A 87 -0.91 -7.40 -17.79
CA LEU A 87 -0.88 -6.03 -17.32
C LEU A 87 -0.26 -5.05 -18.32
N PRO A 88 0.87 -5.38 -19.00
CA PRO A 88 1.48 -4.44 -19.94
C PRO A 88 0.55 -3.91 -21.03
N PRO A 89 -0.33 -4.70 -21.68
CA PRO A 89 -1.28 -4.17 -22.65
C PRO A 89 -2.34 -3.23 -22.08
N ARG A 90 -2.71 -3.43 -20.82
CA ARG A 90 -3.75 -2.64 -20.12
C ARG A 90 -3.18 -1.44 -19.39
N LEU A 91 -1.99 -1.61 -18.82
CA LEU A 91 -1.27 -0.62 -18.02
C LEU A 91 0.17 -0.52 -18.52
N PRO A 92 0.39 0.01 -19.76
CA PRO A 92 1.72 0.07 -20.36
C PRO A 92 2.62 1.10 -19.70
N GLY A 93 3.91 1.00 -19.97
CA GLY A 93 4.92 1.97 -19.57
C GLY A 93 5.85 1.52 -18.45
N GLY A 94 6.98 2.18 -18.38
CA GLY A 94 8.03 1.90 -17.40
C GLY A 94 7.86 2.67 -16.08
N ALA A 95 6.78 3.46 -15.95
CA ALA A 95 6.46 4.18 -14.73
C ALA A 95 5.05 3.83 -14.27
N ALA A 96 4.91 3.47 -13.01
CA ALA A 96 3.62 3.14 -12.44
C ALA A 96 3.60 3.41 -10.92
N VAL A 97 2.42 3.67 -10.39
CA VAL A 97 2.15 3.76 -8.96
C VAL A 97 0.91 2.95 -8.62
N GLY A 98 0.91 2.31 -7.49
CA GLY A 98 -0.21 1.51 -7.03
C GLY A 98 -0.49 1.70 -5.55
N HIS A 99 -1.71 1.33 -5.18
CA HIS A 99 -2.22 1.50 -3.83
C HIS A 99 -3.11 0.31 -3.43
N THR A 100 -2.94 -0.17 -2.22
CA THR A 100 -3.87 -1.07 -1.54
C THR A 100 -4.60 -0.30 -0.46
N ARG A 101 -5.93 -0.40 -0.44
CA ARG A 101 -6.77 0.38 0.44
C ARG A 101 -7.27 -0.44 1.63
N TYR A 102 -7.15 0.16 2.79
CA TYR A 102 -7.94 -0.14 3.96
C TYR A 102 -8.81 1.07 4.28
N SER A 103 -10.14 0.92 4.26
CA SER A 103 -11.03 2.05 4.46
C SER A 103 -11.29 2.26 5.95
N THR A 104 -10.88 3.41 6.43
CA THR A 104 -11.26 3.93 7.75
C THR A 104 -12.51 4.82 7.68
N ALA A 105 -12.90 5.26 6.47
CA ALA A 105 -14.09 6.08 6.23
C ALA A 105 -14.51 6.05 4.75
N GLY A 106 -15.80 6.17 4.48
CA GLY A 106 -16.31 6.52 3.14
C GLY A 106 -16.66 5.38 2.20
N GLY A 107 -16.60 4.11 2.63
CA GLY A 107 -16.96 2.95 1.79
C GLY A 107 -16.03 2.71 0.60
N SER A 108 -16.15 1.54 -0.03
CA SER A 108 -15.31 1.10 -1.16
C SER A 108 -15.92 1.43 -2.52
N PHE A 109 -16.46 2.63 -2.70
CA PHE A 109 -16.89 3.05 -4.03
C PHE A 109 -15.66 3.23 -4.95
N LEU A 110 -15.77 2.80 -6.21
CA LEU A 110 -14.67 2.89 -7.20
C LEU A 110 -14.05 4.29 -7.29
N ARG A 111 -14.86 5.33 -7.13
CA ARG A 111 -14.38 6.74 -7.13
C ARG A 111 -13.42 7.09 -6.00
N ASN A 112 -13.44 6.29 -4.92
CA ASN A 112 -12.60 6.51 -3.73
C ASN A 112 -11.36 5.62 -3.72
N ILE A 113 -11.19 4.78 -4.73
CA ILE A 113 -10.03 3.88 -4.83
C ILE A 113 -8.87 4.63 -5.49
N GLN A 114 -7.73 4.64 -4.83
CA GLN A 114 -6.50 5.22 -5.36
C GLN A 114 -5.80 4.24 -6.35
N PRO A 115 -4.94 4.71 -7.25
CA PRO A 115 -4.57 6.10 -7.48
C PRO A 115 -5.72 6.95 -8.00
N MET A 116 -5.77 8.20 -7.55
CA MET A 116 -6.68 9.19 -8.11
C MET A 116 -5.98 9.90 -9.27
N PHE A 117 -6.76 10.32 -10.25
CA PHE A 117 -6.26 11.04 -11.41
C PHE A 117 -6.94 12.40 -11.51
N ALA A 118 -6.18 13.41 -11.84
CA ALA A 118 -6.68 14.73 -12.19
C ALA A 118 -6.05 15.19 -13.51
N ASP A 119 -6.89 15.70 -14.39
CA ASP A 119 -6.47 16.31 -15.64
C ASP A 119 -6.35 17.83 -15.45
N LEU A 120 -5.18 18.36 -15.75
CA LEU A 120 -4.84 19.77 -15.60
C LEU A 120 -4.50 20.35 -16.97
N ASP A 121 -4.58 21.70 -17.12
CA ASP A 121 -4.22 22.38 -18.36
C ASP A 121 -2.77 22.12 -18.83
N GLN A 122 -1.89 21.74 -17.89
CA GLN A 122 -0.48 21.47 -18.14
C GLN A 122 -0.15 19.95 -18.21
N GLY A 123 -1.15 19.07 -18.13
CA GLY A 123 -0.99 17.62 -18.12
C GLY A 123 -1.72 16.95 -16.97
N GLY A 124 -1.73 15.63 -16.97
CA GLY A 124 -2.35 14.82 -15.94
C GLY A 124 -1.44 14.63 -14.71
N ILE A 125 -2.07 14.37 -13.57
CA ILE A 125 -1.42 13.94 -12.32
C ILE A 125 -2.16 12.74 -11.73
N ALA A 126 -1.41 11.76 -11.24
CA ALA A 126 -1.94 10.59 -10.54
C ALA A 126 -1.21 10.35 -9.22
#